data_0cce167df87f62607c48dd6938f78873
#
_entry.id   0cce167df87f62607c48dd6938f78873
#
_cell.length_a   1.000
_cell.length_b   1.000
_cell.length_c   1.000
_cell.angle_alpha   90.00
_cell.angle_beta   90.00
_cell.angle_gamma   90.00
#
_symmetry.space_group_name_H-M   'P 1'
#
loop_
_entity.id
_entity.type
_entity.pdbx_description
1 polymer ?
#
loop_
_entity_poly.entity_id
_entity_poly.type
_entity_poly.pdbx_seq_one_letter_code
_entity_poly.pdbx_strand_id
1 'polypeptide(L)'
;PMSDAELVSFALDRKIDLVGIGAMTRMVARAYRVADALRAAGVRVVMGGPHVSEAPDEALGRDGGPRHADAIAIGEADQTWLEIVEDASRGTLKDVYALSDAPGQQSKPNLQDYPVIPWDKLDIDQFNRVPGFFRRILAHYKTGWETFHIIPVETGRGCPYGCEFCTVTGFFGDSIRFRSNQSIVDEMLRIKERSKRTRGQIAVFFVDDNLAINLKRTKSLLRDIIAAGAQLSWVGQISANLLRDEELVDLIAASGGKWIFIGMESLDPANLASVNKGFNKPGDYAAALERLAKRRVYAITSFILGMDYDTPGVAQRTLDQIREWPPVLPVFGQITPFPATPLYARLQSEGRLTRPKHWLDFTPFQMAHTPLSMSCSEVQTEVTYAWTNSYSPEATWKAIDSIADEPVPYKISHLLARLFFRGIYFQQKGTWAWLKLVAQNRKTIFRL
;
A
#
# COMPACT_ATOMS: atom_id res chain seq x y z
N PRO A 1 0.40 18.80 2.90
CA PRO A 1 -0.07 18.64 1.52
C PRO A 1 -0.59 20.00 1.02
N MET A 2 -0.26 20.35 -0.23
CA MET A 2 -0.80 21.54 -0.88
C MET A 2 -2.33 21.44 -1.01
N SER A 3 -3.02 22.54 -0.84
CA SER A 3 -4.45 22.66 -1.19
C SER A 3 -4.64 22.61 -2.71
N ASP A 4 -5.88 22.38 -3.14
CA ASP A 4 -6.18 22.33 -4.58
C ASP A 4 -5.86 23.69 -5.26
N ALA A 5 -6.12 24.82 -4.59
CA ALA A 5 -5.77 26.17 -5.07
C ALA A 5 -4.25 26.40 -5.15
N GLU A 6 -3.48 25.93 -4.17
CA GLU A 6 -2.02 26.03 -4.19
C GLU A 6 -1.40 25.20 -5.33
N LEU A 7 -2.00 24.05 -5.69
CA LEU A 7 -1.58 23.26 -6.84
C LEU A 7 -1.79 24.00 -8.17
N VAL A 8 -2.93 24.66 -8.32
CA VAL A 8 -3.23 25.48 -9.51
C VAL A 8 -2.25 26.65 -9.62
N SER A 9 -2.06 27.40 -8.52
CA SER A 9 -1.09 28.50 -8.47
C SER A 9 0.32 28.03 -8.83
N PHE A 10 0.74 26.90 -8.28
CA PHE A 10 2.04 26.29 -8.58
C PHE A 10 2.21 25.96 -10.07
N ALA A 11 1.16 25.46 -10.72
CA ALA A 11 1.20 25.15 -12.16
C ALA A 11 1.31 26.44 -13.00
N LEU A 12 0.51 27.45 -12.68
CA LEU A 12 0.51 28.73 -13.40
C LEU A 12 1.82 29.49 -13.23
N ASP A 13 2.34 29.60 -12.01
CA ASP A 13 3.60 30.28 -11.68
C ASP A 13 4.78 29.70 -12.43
N ARG A 14 4.75 28.39 -12.73
CA ARG A 14 5.79 27.65 -13.47
C ARG A 14 5.51 27.52 -14.96
N LYS A 15 4.40 28.11 -15.44
CA LYS A 15 3.96 28.01 -16.85
C LYS A 15 3.89 26.55 -17.32
N ILE A 16 3.23 25.70 -16.51
CA ILE A 16 3.04 24.29 -16.85
C ILE A 16 1.89 24.18 -17.85
N ASP A 17 2.15 23.58 -19.01
CA ASP A 17 1.17 23.43 -20.09
C ASP A 17 0.38 22.12 -20.02
N LEU A 18 0.94 21.12 -19.35
CA LEU A 18 0.36 19.80 -19.24
C LEU A 18 0.56 19.23 -17.83
N VAL A 19 -0.49 18.70 -17.23
CA VAL A 19 -0.45 17.99 -15.94
C VAL A 19 -0.95 16.57 -16.11
N GLY A 20 -0.14 15.59 -15.68
CA GLY A 20 -0.55 14.19 -15.55
C GLY A 20 -1.02 13.90 -14.13
N ILE A 21 -2.21 13.32 -13.97
CA ILE A 21 -2.77 12.93 -12.68
C ILE A 21 -3.01 11.42 -12.65
N GLY A 22 -2.19 10.68 -11.89
CA GLY A 22 -2.44 9.28 -11.59
C GLY A 22 -3.39 9.13 -10.39
N ALA A 23 -4.53 8.47 -10.58
CA ALA A 23 -5.54 8.33 -9.54
C ALA A 23 -5.79 6.88 -9.13
N MET A 24 -5.65 6.61 -7.82
CA MET A 24 -6.23 5.43 -7.18
C MET A 24 -7.69 5.71 -6.81
N THR A 25 -8.54 4.68 -6.84
CA THR A 25 -9.99 4.82 -6.61
C THR A 25 -10.34 5.61 -5.36
N ARG A 26 -9.67 5.39 -4.23
CA ARG A 26 -9.92 6.14 -2.98
C ARG A 26 -9.54 7.61 -3.02
N MET A 27 -8.81 8.06 -4.03
CA MET A 27 -8.32 9.43 -4.16
C MET A 27 -8.96 10.17 -5.33
N VAL A 28 -9.77 9.49 -6.14
CA VAL A 28 -10.26 10.00 -7.42
C VAL A 28 -11.13 11.24 -7.27
N ALA A 29 -11.96 11.32 -6.23
CA ALA A 29 -12.79 12.51 -5.98
C ALA A 29 -11.96 13.79 -5.84
N ARG A 30 -10.79 13.73 -5.18
CA ARG A 30 -9.86 14.86 -5.13
C ARG A 30 -9.16 15.06 -6.46
N ALA A 31 -8.78 13.98 -7.13
CA ALA A 31 -8.12 14.04 -8.43
C ALA A 31 -9.00 14.77 -9.46
N TYR A 32 -10.30 14.50 -9.48
CA TYR A 32 -11.27 15.20 -10.35
C TYR A 32 -11.37 16.68 -10.01
N ARG A 33 -11.50 17.06 -8.74
CA ARG A 33 -11.53 18.48 -8.36
C ARG A 33 -10.26 19.23 -8.77
N VAL A 34 -9.09 18.63 -8.59
CA VAL A 34 -7.81 19.22 -9.01
C VAL A 34 -7.75 19.35 -10.53
N ALA A 35 -8.16 18.30 -11.25
CA ALA A 35 -8.22 18.29 -12.70
C ALA A 35 -9.15 19.39 -13.25
N ASP A 36 -10.36 19.52 -12.69
CA ASP A 36 -11.32 20.54 -13.07
C ASP A 36 -10.78 21.96 -12.84
N ALA A 37 -10.14 22.19 -11.68
CA ALA A 37 -9.54 23.48 -11.36
C ALA A 37 -8.38 23.86 -12.28
N LEU A 38 -7.52 22.91 -12.65
CA LEU A 38 -6.44 23.11 -13.61
C LEU A 38 -6.97 23.40 -15.01
N ARG A 39 -7.96 22.63 -15.48
CA ARG A 39 -8.59 22.83 -16.78
C ARG A 39 -9.30 24.19 -16.87
N ALA A 40 -10.01 24.57 -15.81
CA ALA A 40 -10.64 25.90 -15.71
C ALA A 40 -9.59 27.04 -15.77
N ALA A 41 -8.36 26.80 -15.33
CA ALA A 41 -7.24 27.73 -15.41
C ALA A 41 -6.48 27.66 -16.76
N GLY A 42 -6.94 26.85 -17.73
CA GLY A 42 -6.35 26.72 -19.06
C GLY A 42 -5.17 25.74 -19.14
N VAL A 43 -4.92 24.96 -18.09
CA VAL A 43 -3.86 23.92 -18.09
C VAL A 43 -4.48 22.60 -18.57
N ARG A 44 -3.85 21.96 -19.55
CA ARG A 44 -4.30 20.66 -20.05
C ARG A 44 -4.07 19.57 -19.01
N VAL A 45 -5.03 18.66 -18.88
CA VAL A 45 -4.99 17.57 -17.90
C VAL A 45 -5.14 16.22 -18.59
N VAL A 46 -4.19 15.33 -18.36
CA VAL A 46 -4.27 13.90 -18.70
C VAL A 46 -4.41 13.10 -17.42
N MET A 47 -5.47 12.30 -17.32
CA MET A 47 -5.67 11.44 -16.17
C MET A 47 -5.34 9.97 -16.50
N GLY A 48 -4.83 9.24 -15.53
CA GLY A 48 -4.50 7.82 -15.64
C GLY A 48 -4.48 7.12 -14.28
N GLY A 49 -3.84 5.98 -14.23
CA GLY A 49 -3.74 5.14 -13.04
C GLY A 49 -4.90 4.14 -12.91
N PRO A 50 -4.92 3.33 -11.83
CA PRO A 50 -5.86 2.21 -11.69
C PRO A 50 -7.32 2.60 -11.85
N HIS A 51 -7.77 3.68 -11.19
CA HIS A 51 -9.18 4.06 -11.26
C HIS A 51 -9.62 4.45 -12.69
N VAL A 52 -8.83 5.30 -13.35
CA VAL A 52 -9.17 5.77 -14.70
C VAL A 52 -9.12 4.63 -15.71
N SER A 53 -8.24 3.66 -15.50
CA SER A 53 -8.18 2.46 -16.35
C SER A 53 -9.38 1.55 -16.17
N GLU A 54 -9.95 1.49 -14.97
CA GLU A 54 -11.09 0.65 -14.61
C GLU A 54 -12.44 1.35 -14.84
N ALA A 55 -12.47 2.69 -14.85
CA ALA A 55 -13.66 3.52 -15.09
C ALA A 55 -13.36 4.68 -16.06
N PRO A 56 -12.95 4.40 -17.32
CA PRO A 56 -12.46 5.43 -18.25
C PRO A 56 -13.54 6.45 -18.64
N ASP A 57 -14.77 6.04 -18.73
CA ASP A 57 -15.88 6.89 -19.16
C ASP A 57 -16.19 7.99 -18.15
N GLU A 58 -15.92 7.77 -16.86
CA GLU A 58 -16.14 8.77 -15.81
C GLU A 58 -15.22 9.97 -15.99
N ALA A 59 -13.91 9.77 -16.21
CA ALA A 59 -12.96 10.86 -16.40
C ALA A 59 -13.22 11.70 -17.68
N LEU A 60 -13.79 11.06 -18.72
CA LEU A 60 -14.15 11.72 -19.99
C LEU A 60 -15.60 12.26 -20.03
N GLY A 61 -16.39 12.05 -18.97
CA GLY A 61 -17.80 12.44 -18.91
C GLY A 61 -18.72 11.65 -19.86
N ARG A 62 -18.31 10.46 -20.29
CA ARG A 62 -19.08 9.61 -21.19
C ARG A 62 -20.15 8.79 -20.47
N ASP A 63 -20.10 8.76 -19.16
CA ASP A 63 -21.10 8.15 -18.26
C ASP A 63 -22.27 9.09 -17.91
N GLY A 64 -22.34 10.26 -18.55
CA GLY A 64 -23.33 11.31 -18.30
C GLY A 64 -22.94 12.29 -17.18
N GLY A 65 -21.77 12.14 -16.59
CA GLY A 65 -21.17 13.06 -15.63
C GLY A 65 -20.37 14.21 -16.29
N PRO A 66 -19.70 15.04 -15.50
CA PRO A 66 -18.81 16.09 -16.01
C PRO A 66 -17.53 15.48 -16.60
N ARG A 67 -16.96 16.14 -17.60
CA ARG A 67 -15.66 15.78 -18.16
C ARG A 67 -14.54 16.38 -17.31
N HIS A 68 -13.72 15.54 -16.68
CA HIS A 68 -12.63 15.92 -15.78
C HIS A 68 -11.26 16.02 -16.47
N ALA A 69 -11.05 15.33 -17.58
CA ALA A 69 -9.76 15.28 -18.27
C ALA A 69 -9.86 15.67 -19.75
N ASP A 70 -8.78 16.22 -20.31
CA ASP A 70 -8.66 16.45 -21.74
C ASP A 70 -8.34 15.17 -22.48
N ALA A 71 -7.57 14.27 -21.84
CA ALA A 71 -7.26 12.93 -22.30
C ALA A 71 -7.10 11.96 -21.14
N ILE A 72 -7.15 10.66 -21.41
CA ILE A 72 -6.86 9.62 -20.43
C ILE A 72 -5.79 8.66 -20.95
N ALA A 73 -5.01 8.10 -20.00
CA ALA A 73 -4.08 7.01 -20.25
C ALA A 73 -4.59 5.75 -19.55
N ILE A 74 -4.93 4.71 -20.32
CA ILE A 74 -5.42 3.44 -19.83
C ILE A 74 -4.25 2.48 -19.62
N GLY A 75 -4.23 1.80 -18.47
CA GLY A 75 -3.19 0.85 -18.08
C GLY A 75 -1.88 1.53 -17.68
N GLU A 76 -0.78 0.89 -18.02
CA GLU A 76 0.56 1.34 -17.67
C GLU A 76 1.07 2.38 -18.68
N ALA A 77 1.23 3.61 -18.25
CA ALA A 77 1.53 4.74 -19.13
C ALA A 77 3.03 4.94 -19.42
N ASP A 78 3.89 4.03 -18.98
CA ASP A 78 5.34 4.15 -19.07
C ASP A 78 5.82 4.41 -20.52
N GLN A 79 5.20 3.80 -21.50
CA GLN A 79 5.53 3.97 -22.92
C GLN A 79 4.68 5.03 -23.63
N THR A 80 3.41 5.15 -23.26
CA THR A 80 2.47 6.09 -23.88
C THR A 80 2.68 7.53 -23.44
N TRP A 81 3.35 7.75 -22.29
CA TRP A 81 3.55 9.11 -21.77
C TRP A 81 4.34 10.02 -22.71
N LEU A 82 5.33 9.49 -23.42
CA LEU A 82 6.08 10.26 -24.39
C LEU A 82 5.19 10.74 -25.54
N GLU A 83 4.38 9.85 -26.10
CA GLU A 83 3.40 10.19 -27.14
C GLU A 83 2.41 11.26 -26.66
N ILE A 84 1.91 11.14 -25.42
CA ILE A 84 1.02 12.13 -24.80
C ILE A 84 1.68 13.51 -24.76
N VAL A 85 2.93 13.60 -24.32
CA VAL A 85 3.66 14.86 -24.23
C VAL A 85 3.89 15.46 -25.63
N GLU A 86 4.23 14.66 -26.62
CA GLU A 86 4.40 15.11 -28.00
C GLU A 86 3.10 15.62 -28.61
N ASP A 87 2.00 14.88 -28.45
CA ASP A 87 0.68 15.30 -28.96
C ASP A 87 0.18 16.57 -28.26
N ALA A 88 0.40 16.67 -26.93
CA ALA A 88 0.09 17.88 -26.19
C ALA A 88 0.87 19.09 -26.72
N SER A 89 2.15 18.92 -27.04
CA SER A 89 2.99 20.00 -27.59
C SER A 89 2.52 20.50 -28.96
N ARG A 90 1.92 19.59 -29.74
CA ARG A 90 1.36 19.88 -31.07
C ARG A 90 -0.10 20.37 -31.04
N GLY A 91 -0.76 20.26 -29.86
CA GLY A 91 -2.20 20.57 -29.72
C GLY A 91 -3.11 19.49 -30.30
N THR A 92 -2.63 18.25 -30.42
CA THR A 92 -3.31 17.11 -31.06
C THR A 92 -3.62 15.98 -30.08
N LEU A 93 -3.89 16.29 -28.80
CA LEU A 93 -4.26 15.29 -27.81
C LEU A 93 -5.46 14.44 -28.27
N LYS A 94 -5.30 13.12 -28.18
CA LYS A 94 -6.39 12.16 -28.33
C LYS A 94 -7.18 12.05 -27.04
N ASP A 95 -8.43 11.60 -27.10
CA ASP A 95 -9.22 11.35 -25.88
C ASP A 95 -8.63 10.21 -25.03
N VAL A 96 -8.08 9.17 -25.70
CA VAL A 96 -7.60 7.94 -25.04
C VAL A 96 -6.25 7.51 -25.59
N TYR A 97 -5.34 7.20 -24.68
CA TYR A 97 -4.06 6.57 -24.96
C TYR A 97 -4.00 5.20 -24.26
N ALA A 98 -3.60 4.18 -24.99
CA ALA A 98 -3.40 2.81 -24.51
C ALA A 98 -2.30 2.12 -25.32
N LEU A 99 -1.64 1.12 -24.73
CA LEU A 99 -0.57 0.38 -25.43
C LEU A 99 -1.06 -0.56 -26.54
N SER A 100 -2.35 -0.81 -26.63
CA SER A 100 -2.95 -1.69 -27.66
C SER A 100 -4.01 -0.94 -28.46
N ASP A 101 -3.95 -1.08 -29.78
CA ASP A 101 -4.99 -0.60 -30.69
C ASP A 101 -6.17 -1.55 -30.77
N ALA A 102 -6.08 -2.78 -30.20
CA ALA A 102 -7.13 -3.77 -30.20
C ALA A 102 -8.09 -3.59 -29.03
N PRO A 103 -9.41 -3.44 -29.26
CA PRO A 103 -10.38 -3.37 -28.18
C PRO A 103 -10.31 -4.61 -27.26
N GLY A 104 -10.07 -4.38 -25.95
CA GLY A 104 -10.04 -5.44 -24.94
C GLY A 104 -8.71 -6.18 -24.78
N GLN A 105 -7.68 -5.85 -25.55
CA GLN A 105 -6.31 -6.34 -25.32
C GLN A 105 -5.39 -5.18 -24.96
N GLN A 106 -5.04 -5.10 -23.71
CA GLN A 106 -3.98 -4.17 -23.26
C GLN A 106 -2.64 -4.88 -23.43
N SER A 107 -1.77 -4.34 -24.29
CA SER A 107 -0.36 -4.70 -24.31
C SER A 107 0.28 -4.28 -23.00
N LYS A 108 1.07 -5.15 -22.36
CA LYS A 108 1.77 -4.83 -21.12
C LYS A 108 3.24 -4.55 -21.42
N PRO A 109 3.84 -3.49 -20.84
CA PRO A 109 5.23 -3.16 -21.13
C PRO A 109 6.20 -4.24 -20.63
N ASN A 110 7.33 -4.40 -21.31
CA ASN A 110 8.43 -5.25 -20.87
C ASN A 110 9.24 -4.52 -19.80
N LEU A 111 9.22 -5.01 -18.57
CA LEU A 111 9.94 -4.37 -17.45
C LEU A 111 11.47 -4.53 -17.51
N GLN A 112 12.00 -5.41 -18.39
CA GLN A 112 13.44 -5.58 -18.56
C GLN A 112 14.09 -4.33 -19.20
N ASP A 113 13.32 -3.59 -19.98
CA ASP A 113 13.80 -2.45 -20.78
C ASP A 113 13.74 -1.12 -20.00
N TYR A 114 13.25 -1.14 -18.76
CA TYR A 114 13.09 0.08 -17.98
C TYR A 114 14.42 0.58 -17.40
N PRO A 115 14.68 1.89 -17.52
CA PRO A 115 15.85 2.49 -16.91
C PRO A 115 15.76 2.46 -15.39
N VAL A 116 16.90 2.46 -14.73
CA VAL A 116 16.96 2.64 -13.28
C VAL A 116 16.48 4.05 -12.93
N ILE A 117 15.61 4.13 -11.93
CA ILE A 117 15.03 5.41 -11.46
C ILE A 117 16.17 6.36 -11.03
N PRO A 118 16.18 7.61 -11.55
CA PRO A 118 17.19 8.59 -11.20
C PRO A 118 16.91 9.24 -9.83
N TRP A 119 17.14 8.52 -8.75
CA TRP A 119 16.90 8.96 -7.37
C TRP A 119 17.70 10.23 -7.00
N ASP A 120 18.78 10.52 -7.71
CA ASP A 120 19.60 11.74 -7.56
C ASP A 120 18.87 13.02 -7.99
N LYS A 121 17.86 12.91 -8.85
CA LYS A 121 17.04 14.05 -9.29
C LYS A 121 15.89 14.38 -8.34
N LEU A 122 15.62 13.52 -7.36
CA LEU A 122 14.57 13.73 -6.38
C LEU A 122 15.15 14.32 -5.08
N ASP A 123 14.52 15.36 -4.57
CA ASP A 123 14.77 15.85 -3.22
C ASP A 123 14.01 14.97 -2.22
N ILE A 124 14.67 13.88 -1.79
CA ILE A 124 14.06 12.93 -0.85
C ILE A 124 13.82 13.52 0.55
N ASP A 125 14.47 14.64 0.90
CA ASP A 125 14.27 15.27 2.21
C ASP A 125 12.87 15.85 2.38
N GLN A 126 12.19 16.15 1.29
CA GLN A 126 10.77 16.52 1.31
C GLN A 126 9.85 15.36 1.74
N PHE A 127 10.32 14.12 1.64
CA PHE A 127 9.57 12.91 2.01
C PHE A 127 9.95 12.37 3.39
N ASN A 128 10.68 13.16 4.20
CA ASN A 128 11.07 12.76 5.54
C ASN A 128 9.83 12.47 6.42
N ARG A 129 9.80 11.29 7.03
CA ARG A 129 8.70 10.79 7.86
C ARG A 129 8.82 11.17 9.34
N VAL A 130 9.96 11.70 9.77
CA VAL A 130 10.14 12.13 11.17
C VAL A 130 9.44 13.46 11.40
N PRO A 131 8.43 13.53 12.30
CA PRO A 131 7.78 14.80 12.64
C PRO A 131 8.78 15.84 13.15
N GLY A 132 8.59 17.10 12.76
CA GLY A 132 9.55 18.19 13.03
C GLY A 132 9.91 18.37 14.51
N PHE A 133 8.97 18.11 15.43
CA PHE A 133 9.24 18.12 16.87
C PHE A 133 10.26 17.04 17.27
N PHE A 134 10.02 15.79 16.88
CA PHE A 134 10.94 14.69 17.19
C PHE A 134 12.29 14.85 16.50
N ARG A 135 12.29 15.37 15.26
CA ARG A 135 13.53 15.64 14.51
C ARG A 135 14.48 16.56 15.27
N ARG A 136 13.98 17.62 15.94
CA ARG A 136 14.80 18.52 16.75
C ARG A 136 15.42 17.80 17.97
N ILE A 137 14.64 16.97 18.63
CA ILE A 137 15.11 16.17 19.77
C ILE A 137 16.17 15.18 19.32
N LEU A 138 15.90 14.41 18.27
CA LEU A 138 16.83 13.42 17.76
C LEU A 138 18.14 14.05 17.27
N ALA A 139 18.06 15.22 16.62
CA ALA A 139 19.23 15.98 16.19
C ALA A 139 20.06 16.50 17.37
N HIS A 140 19.40 16.99 18.44
CA HIS A 140 20.08 17.43 19.66
C HIS A 140 20.94 16.31 20.29
N TYR A 141 20.39 15.09 20.32
CA TYR A 141 21.12 13.93 20.87
C TYR A 141 21.98 13.20 19.82
N LYS A 142 22.09 13.71 18.58
CA LYS A 142 22.89 13.13 17.48
C LYS A 142 22.62 11.64 17.27
N THR A 143 21.36 11.25 17.30
CA THR A 143 20.94 9.83 17.29
C THR A 143 21.14 9.13 15.95
N GLY A 144 21.29 9.86 14.84
CA GLY A 144 21.30 9.33 13.48
C GLY A 144 19.89 8.96 12.96
N TRP A 145 18.83 9.35 13.69
CA TRP A 145 17.42 9.12 13.30
C TRP A 145 16.68 10.43 13.01
N GLU A 146 17.42 11.50 12.72
CA GLU A 146 16.85 12.81 12.41
C GLU A 146 15.97 12.79 11.17
N THR A 147 16.28 11.89 10.25
CA THR A 147 15.47 11.64 9.06
C THR A 147 15.20 10.15 8.90
N PHE A 148 14.02 9.83 8.40
CA PHE A 148 13.66 8.49 8.00
C PHE A 148 12.91 8.54 6.67
N HIS A 149 13.50 7.93 5.66
CA HIS A 149 12.96 7.89 4.30
C HIS A 149 12.58 6.46 3.94
N ILE A 150 11.46 6.31 3.25
CA ILE A 150 11.05 5.03 2.66
C ILE A 150 11.07 5.23 1.14
N ILE A 151 11.94 4.51 0.46
CA ILE A 151 12.12 4.56 -0.98
C ILE A 151 11.35 3.39 -1.61
N PRO A 152 10.36 3.62 -2.49
CA PRO A 152 9.69 2.55 -3.21
C PRO A 152 10.62 1.97 -4.29
N VAL A 153 10.72 0.66 -4.34
CA VAL A 153 11.44 -0.08 -5.39
C VAL A 153 10.49 -1.15 -5.91
N GLU A 154 10.31 -1.21 -7.21
CA GLU A 154 9.50 -2.21 -7.88
C GLU A 154 10.40 -3.31 -8.44
N THR A 155 10.04 -4.57 -8.21
CA THR A 155 10.76 -5.71 -8.77
C THR A 155 9.95 -6.44 -9.84
N GLY A 156 8.64 -6.28 -9.82
CA GLY A 156 7.73 -6.89 -10.79
C GLY A 156 6.30 -6.37 -10.64
N ARG A 157 5.47 -6.64 -11.63
CA ARG A 157 4.06 -6.24 -11.73
C ARG A 157 3.18 -7.43 -12.04
N GLY A 158 1.95 -7.42 -11.48
CA GLY A 158 0.93 -8.43 -11.71
C GLY A 158 0.90 -9.52 -10.64
N CYS A 159 -0.24 -10.20 -10.57
CA CYS A 159 -0.48 -11.29 -9.63
C CYS A 159 -1.43 -12.31 -10.26
N PRO A 160 -1.09 -13.62 -10.28
CA PRO A 160 -1.92 -14.65 -10.88
C PRO A 160 -3.08 -15.07 -9.97
N TYR A 161 -3.11 -14.60 -8.73
CA TYR A 161 -4.20 -14.88 -7.81
C TYR A 161 -5.40 -14.00 -8.17
N GLY A 162 -6.46 -14.59 -8.68
CA GLY A 162 -7.70 -13.89 -9.04
C GLY A 162 -8.60 -13.63 -7.84
N CYS A 163 -8.10 -12.98 -6.77
CA CYS A 163 -8.92 -12.63 -5.61
C CYS A 163 -10.04 -11.67 -6.02
N GLU A 164 -11.28 -11.98 -5.65
CA GLU A 164 -12.49 -11.33 -6.16
C GLU A 164 -12.53 -9.81 -5.89
N PHE A 165 -11.95 -9.37 -4.78
CA PHE A 165 -11.93 -7.96 -4.35
C PHE A 165 -10.71 -7.16 -4.85
N CYS A 166 -9.74 -7.82 -5.53
CA CYS A 166 -8.44 -7.24 -5.80
C CYS A 166 -8.42 -6.51 -7.15
N THR A 167 -7.97 -5.26 -7.16
CA THR A 167 -7.83 -4.44 -8.37
C THR A 167 -6.56 -4.74 -9.18
N VAL A 168 -5.61 -5.48 -8.60
CA VAL A 168 -4.31 -5.76 -9.21
C VAL A 168 -4.47 -6.48 -10.55
N THR A 169 -5.32 -7.52 -10.59
CA THR A 169 -5.55 -8.30 -11.81
C THR A 169 -6.23 -7.47 -12.90
N GLY A 170 -7.12 -6.56 -12.52
CA GLY A 170 -7.77 -5.63 -13.46
C GLY A 170 -6.77 -4.67 -14.11
N PHE A 171 -5.85 -4.12 -13.33
CA PHE A 171 -4.89 -3.12 -13.80
C PHE A 171 -3.62 -3.73 -14.40
N PHE A 172 -2.91 -4.60 -13.64
CA PHE A 172 -1.64 -5.19 -14.09
C PHE A 172 -1.80 -6.51 -14.86
N GLY A 173 -2.98 -7.14 -14.82
CA GLY A 173 -3.23 -8.45 -15.38
C GLY A 173 -2.85 -9.60 -14.47
N ASP A 174 -3.13 -10.82 -14.91
CA ASP A 174 -2.85 -12.08 -14.23
C ASP A 174 -1.45 -12.64 -14.55
N SER A 175 -0.77 -12.11 -15.56
CA SER A 175 0.60 -12.46 -15.91
C SER A 175 1.60 -11.64 -15.10
N ILE A 176 2.67 -12.30 -14.64
CA ILE A 176 3.71 -11.65 -13.84
C ILE A 176 4.86 -11.27 -14.75
N ARG A 177 5.29 -10.02 -14.66
CA ARG A 177 6.45 -9.48 -15.35
C ARG A 177 7.46 -8.97 -14.33
N PHE A 178 8.74 -9.24 -14.57
CA PHE A 178 9.81 -8.87 -13.66
C PHE A 178 10.85 -8.00 -14.32
N ARG A 179 11.42 -7.10 -13.54
CA ARG A 179 12.68 -6.44 -13.86
C ARG A 179 13.84 -7.42 -13.71
N SER A 180 14.96 -7.17 -14.38
CA SER A 180 16.17 -7.96 -14.16
C SER A 180 16.69 -7.81 -12.73
N ASN A 181 17.21 -8.89 -12.15
CA ASN A 181 17.82 -8.81 -10.82
C ASN A 181 18.94 -7.77 -10.77
N GLN A 182 19.76 -7.69 -11.83
CA GLN A 182 20.85 -6.73 -11.92
C GLN A 182 20.35 -5.29 -11.83
N SER A 183 19.27 -4.92 -12.55
CA SER A 183 18.68 -3.58 -12.49
C SER A 183 18.23 -3.22 -11.08
N ILE A 184 17.64 -4.18 -10.35
CA ILE A 184 17.18 -3.97 -8.97
C ILE A 184 18.36 -3.83 -8.01
N VAL A 185 19.39 -4.67 -8.14
CA VAL A 185 20.61 -4.60 -7.33
C VAL A 185 21.32 -3.26 -7.54
N ASP A 186 21.46 -2.82 -8.79
CA ASP A 186 22.08 -1.52 -9.12
C ASP A 186 21.29 -0.34 -8.50
N GLU A 187 19.98 -0.40 -8.53
CA GLU A 187 19.11 0.60 -7.90
C GLU A 187 19.32 0.61 -6.38
N MET A 188 19.32 -0.56 -5.73
CA MET A 188 19.55 -0.67 -4.30
C MET A 188 20.93 -0.18 -3.88
N LEU A 189 21.97 -0.44 -4.69
CA LEU A 189 23.32 0.09 -4.45
C LEU A 189 23.35 1.62 -4.54
N ARG A 190 22.65 2.23 -5.49
CA ARG A 190 22.54 3.71 -5.59
C ARG A 190 21.81 4.30 -4.39
N ILE A 191 20.72 3.68 -3.95
CA ILE A 191 19.99 4.08 -2.72
C ILE A 191 20.91 3.96 -1.51
N LYS A 192 21.65 2.85 -1.39
CA LYS A 192 22.61 2.61 -0.30
C LYS A 192 23.73 3.64 -0.26
N GLU A 193 24.30 3.99 -1.40
CA GLU A 193 25.35 5.04 -1.48
C GLU A 193 24.78 6.40 -1.06
N ARG A 194 23.54 6.71 -1.49
CA ARG A 194 22.87 7.92 -1.06
C ARG A 194 22.62 7.94 0.46
N SER A 195 22.26 6.78 1.07
CA SER A 195 22.04 6.68 2.52
C SER A 195 23.26 7.07 3.35
N LYS A 196 24.46 6.81 2.85
CA LYS A 196 25.71 7.22 3.52
C LYS A 196 25.89 8.74 3.58
N ARG A 197 25.27 9.48 2.68
CA ARG A 197 25.35 10.95 2.58
C ARG A 197 24.28 11.66 3.36
N THR A 198 23.18 10.96 3.70
CA THR A 198 22.08 11.52 4.48
C THR A 198 22.29 11.27 5.98
N ARG A 199 22.01 12.28 6.81
CA ARG A 199 21.99 12.11 8.27
C ARG A 199 20.67 11.45 8.69
N GLY A 200 20.59 10.12 8.56
CA GLY A 200 19.37 9.41 8.91
C GLY A 200 19.28 8.02 8.30
N GLN A 201 18.12 7.42 8.42
CA GLN A 201 17.88 6.06 7.99
C GLN A 201 17.06 6.04 6.68
N ILE A 202 17.45 5.16 5.77
CA ILE A 202 16.70 4.87 4.56
C ILE A 202 16.26 3.41 4.61
N ALA A 203 14.98 3.17 4.37
CA ALA A 203 14.43 1.85 4.13
C ALA A 203 13.87 1.75 2.71
N VAL A 204 13.85 0.56 2.16
CA VAL A 204 13.22 0.25 0.88
C VAL A 204 11.82 -0.32 1.12
N PHE A 205 10.86 0.08 0.33
CA PHE A 205 9.58 -0.60 0.23
C PHE A 205 9.48 -1.27 -1.15
N PHE A 206 9.59 -2.60 -1.17
CA PHE A 206 9.25 -3.36 -2.38
C PHE A 206 7.74 -3.26 -2.60
N VAL A 207 7.36 -2.50 -3.64
CA VAL A 207 5.95 -2.16 -3.92
C VAL A 207 5.21 -3.24 -4.71
N ASP A 208 5.85 -4.38 -4.92
CA ASP A 208 5.26 -5.54 -5.61
C ASP A 208 3.99 -6.02 -4.91
N ASP A 209 2.98 -6.41 -5.67
CA ASP A 209 1.71 -6.93 -5.15
C ASP A 209 1.90 -8.26 -4.39
N ASN A 210 2.87 -9.07 -4.79
CA ASN A 210 3.32 -10.27 -4.10
C ASN A 210 4.78 -10.59 -4.48
N LEU A 211 5.70 -10.10 -3.70
CA LEU A 211 7.15 -10.18 -3.97
C LEU A 211 7.64 -11.62 -4.20
N ALA A 212 7.09 -12.61 -3.50
CA ALA A 212 7.57 -13.99 -3.53
C ALA A 212 6.76 -14.90 -4.46
N ILE A 213 5.89 -14.34 -5.32
CA ILE A 213 4.99 -15.14 -6.17
C ILE A 213 5.75 -16.12 -7.08
N ASN A 214 6.95 -15.78 -7.51
CA ASN A 214 7.89 -16.70 -8.14
C ASN A 214 9.05 -16.98 -7.17
N LEU A 215 8.94 -18.03 -6.37
CA LEU A 215 9.89 -18.39 -5.33
C LEU A 215 11.33 -18.49 -5.85
N LYS A 216 11.54 -19.17 -6.99
CA LYS A 216 12.87 -19.36 -7.58
C LYS A 216 13.52 -18.02 -7.92
N ARG A 217 12.79 -17.14 -8.59
CA ARG A 217 13.25 -15.81 -8.97
C ARG A 217 13.51 -14.95 -7.74
N THR A 218 12.61 -14.92 -6.78
CA THR A 218 12.75 -14.12 -5.56
C THR A 218 13.94 -14.55 -4.73
N LYS A 219 14.15 -15.88 -4.54
CA LYS A 219 15.35 -16.39 -3.86
C LYS A 219 16.62 -15.97 -4.61
N SER A 220 16.64 -16.02 -5.94
CA SER A 220 17.78 -15.54 -6.73
C SER A 220 18.03 -14.05 -6.48
N LEU A 221 17.01 -13.20 -6.57
CA LEU A 221 17.15 -11.76 -6.31
C LEU A 221 17.71 -11.48 -4.90
N LEU A 222 17.16 -12.13 -3.87
CA LEU A 222 17.62 -11.92 -2.50
C LEU A 222 19.08 -12.36 -2.29
N ARG A 223 19.52 -13.45 -2.96
CA ARG A 223 20.94 -13.85 -2.98
C ARG A 223 21.80 -12.82 -3.70
N ASP A 224 21.35 -12.30 -4.82
CA ASP A 224 22.08 -11.28 -5.59
C ASP A 224 22.24 -9.99 -4.77
N ILE A 225 21.20 -9.54 -4.05
CA ILE A 225 21.25 -8.42 -3.10
C ILE A 225 22.30 -8.65 -2.01
N ILE A 226 22.34 -9.87 -1.45
CA ILE A 226 23.31 -10.24 -0.41
C ILE A 226 24.72 -10.25 -0.98
N ALA A 227 24.94 -10.93 -2.09
CA ALA A 227 26.24 -11.09 -2.73
C ALA A 227 26.87 -9.75 -3.17
N ALA A 228 26.04 -8.83 -3.67
CA ALA A 228 26.46 -7.49 -4.07
C ALA A 228 26.68 -6.53 -2.88
N GLY A 229 26.41 -6.94 -1.66
CA GLY A 229 26.46 -6.05 -0.50
C GLY A 229 25.43 -4.92 -0.57
N ALA A 230 24.30 -5.13 -1.27
CA ALA A 230 23.27 -4.12 -1.51
C ALA A 230 22.19 -4.05 -0.41
N GLN A 231 22.38 -4.79 0.71
CA GLN A 231 21.38 -4.87 1.78
C GLN A 231 21.06 -3.48 2.35
N LEU A 232 19.77 -3.19 2.44
CA LEU A 232 19.13 -2.11 3.17
C LEU A 232 18.00 -2.70 4.01
N SER A 233 17.52 -1.99 5.01
CA SER A 233 16.26 -2.38 5.65
C SER A 233 15.14 -2.28 4.64
N TRP A 234 14.31 -3.32 4.50
CA TRP A 234 13.20 -3.28 3.56
C TRP A 234 11.92 -3.89 4.12
N VAL A 235 10.80 -3.48 3.54
CA VAL A 235 9.46 -4.01 3.73
C VAL A 235 8.91 -4.46 2.38
N GLY A 236 8.09 -5.51 2.35
CA GLY A 236 7.44 -6.00 1.12
C GLY A 236 6.19 -6.79 1.45
N GLN A 237 5.43 -7.16 0.42
CA GLN A 237 4.20 -7.93 0.53
C GLN A 237 4.42 -9.36 0.06
N ILE A 238 3.97 -10.34 0.87
CA ILE A 238 4.10 -11.77 0.57
C ILE A 238 2.85 -12.50 1.05
N SER A 239 2.31 -13.40 0.24
CA SER A 239 1.18 -14.25 0.65
C SER A 239 1.60 -15.26 1.72
N ALA A 240 0.72 -15.54 2.69
CA ALA A 240 0.99 -16.41 3.83
C ALA A 240 1.45 -17.83 3.43
N ASN A 241 0.87 -18.40 2.37
CA ASN A 241 1.20 -19.72 1.86
C ASN A 241 2.67 -19.87 1.39
N LEU A 242 3.32 -18.77 0.96
CA LEU A 242 4.70 -18.76 0.49
C LEU A 242 5.72 -18.77 1.65
N LEU A 243 5.32 -18.36 2.84
CA LEU A 243 6.13 -18.34 4.05
C LEU A 243 6.33 -19.73 4.69
N ARG A 244 5.86 -20.81 4.05
CA ARG A 244 6.19 -22.19 4.40
C ARG A 244 7.62 -22.56 3.99
N ASP A 245 8.20 -21.83 3.04
CA ASP A 245 9.55 -22.05 2.53
C ASP A 245 10.58 -21.42 3.49
N GLU A 246 11.26 -22.26 4.27
CA GLU A 246 12.25 -21.84 5.28
C GLU A 246 13.41 -21.06 4.66
N GLU A 247 13.91 -21.52 3.49
CA GLU A 247 15.01 -20.82 2.80
C GLU A 247 14.61 -19.41 2.35
N LEU A 248 13.36 -19.23 1.89
CA LEU A 248 12.85 -17.89 1.57
C LEU A 248 12.91 -17.00 2.80
N VAL A 249 12.47 -17.49 3.96
CA VAL A 249 12.42 -16.70 5.20
C VAL A 249 13.83 -16.38 5.70
N ASP A 250 14.79 -17.30 5.55
CA ASP A 250 16.22 -17.04 5.83
C ASP A 250 16.78 -15.94 4.93
N LEU A 251 16.51 -16.01 3.63
CA LEU A 251 16.95 -15.01 2.66
C LEU A 251 16.29 -13.63 2.88
N ILE A 252 15.02 -13.59 3.27
CA ILE A 252 14.33 -12.35 3.68
C ILE A 252 15.11 -11.66 4.80
N ALA A 253 15.41 -12.39 5.86
CA ALA A 253 16.14 -11.83 7.00
C ALA A 253 17.57 -11.39 6.61
N ALA A 254 18.31 -12.23 5.88
CA ALA A 254 19.69 -11.99 5.48
C ALA A 254 19.83 -10.81 4.49
N SER A 255 18.86 -10.62 3.61
CA SER A 255 18.85 -9.50 2.64
C SER A 255 18.43 -8.15 3.25
N GLY A 256 18.04 -8.11 4.53
CA GLY A 256 17.63 -6.90 5.22
C GLY A 256 16.12 -6.74 5.40
N GLY A 257 15.32 -7.75 5.10
CA GLY A 257 13.86 -7.74 5.34
C GLY A 257 13.55 -7.52 6.83
N LYS A 258 12.74 -6.49 7.10
CA LYS A 258 12.35 -6.13 8.48
C LYS A 258 10.86 -6.28 8.72
N TRP A 259 10.05 -6.01 7.72
CA TRP A 259 8.60 -6.06 7.82
C TRP A 259 8.02 -6.76 6.60
N ILE A 260 7.15 -7.73 6.83
CA ILE A 260 6.40 -8.41 5.77
C ILE A 260 4.93 -8.14 5.95
N PHE A 261 4.31 -7.52 4.95
CA PHE A 261 2.87 -7.36 4.87
C PHE A 261 2.24 -8.65 4.33
N ILE A 262 1.28 -9.19 5.08
CA ILE A 262 0.65 -10.48 4.79
C ILE A 262 -0.85 -10.29 4.73
N GLY A 263 -1.45 -10.48 3.56
CA GLY A 263 -2.89 -10.51 3.39
C GLY A 263 -3.46 -11.84 3.91
N MET A 264 -3.90 -11.88 5.15
CA MET A 264 -4.59 -13.02 5.76
C MET A 264 -6.08 -13.04 5.45
N GLU A 265 -6.69 -11.87 5.46
CA GLU A 265 -8.05 -11.46 5.16
C GLU A 265 -9.10 -12.03 6.12
N SER A 266 -9.12 -13.33 6.36
CA SER A 266 -10.07 -13.97 7.29
C SER A 266 -9.45 -15.18 7.98
N LEU A 267 -10.01 -15.53 9.15
CA LEU A 267 -9.77 -16.78 9.84
C LEU A 267 -10.80 -17.86 9.45
N ASP A 268 -11.83 -17.47 8.71
CA ASP A 268 -12.87 -18.39 8.23
C ASP A 268 -12.53 -18.89 6.82
N PRO A 269 -12.32 -20.22 6.63
CA PRO A 269 -12.08 -20.80 5.32
C PRO A 269 -13.20 -20.54 4.31
N ALA A 270 -14.47 -20.42 4.74
CA ALA A 270 -15.59 -20.15 3.86
C ALA A 270 -15.51 -18.73 3.29
N ASN A 271 -15.15 -17.73 4.11
CA ASN A 271 -14.89 -16.37 3.65
C ASN A 271 -13.74 -16.33 2.63
N LEU A 272 -12.63 -17.03 2.91
CA LEU A 272 -11.50 -17.09 1.97
C LEU A 272 -11.88 -17.74 0.64
N ALA A 273 -12.68 -18.80 0.69
CA ALA A 273 -13.16 -19.47 -0.53
C ALA A 273 -14.10 -18.57 -1.34
N SER A 274 -15.01 -17.83 -0.68
CA SER A 274 -15.98 -16.95 -1.35
C SER A 274 -15.36 -15.80 -2.13
N VAL A 275 -14.14 -15.39 -1.77
CA VAL A 275 -13.39 -14.32 -2.45
C VAL A 275 -12.21 -14.85 -3.27
N ASN A 276 -12.23 -16.12 -3.65
CA ASN A 276 -11.19 -16.79 -4.41
C ASN A 276 -9.79 -16.70 -3.77
N LYS A 277 -9.72 -16.74 -2.44
CA LYS A 277 -8.46 -16.72 -1.67
C LYS A 277 -8.24 -18.01 -0.85
N GLY A 278 -8.89 -19.10 -1.25
CA GLY A 278 -8.82 -20.40 -0.58
C GLY A 278 -7.43 -21.05 -0.55
N PHE A 279 -6.42 -20.49 -1.24
CA PHE A 279 -5.02 -20.89 -1.11
C PHE A 279 -4.41 -20.48 0.25
N ASN A 280 -4.95 -19.46 0.92
CA ASN A 280 -4.65 -19.17 2.31
C ASN A 280 -5.32 -20.20 3.22
N LYS A 281 -4.57 -20.70 4.19
CA LYS A 281 -5.04 -21.68 5.17
C LYS A 281 -4.86 -21.09 6.57
N PRO A 282 -5.92 -20.70 7.28
CA PRO A 282 -5.82 -20.10 8.61
C PRO A 282 -5.01 -20.92 9.61
N GLY A 283 -5.08 -22.27 9.52
CA GLY A 283 -4.30 -23.16 10.37
C GLY A 283 -2.77 -23.04 10.21
N ASP A 284 -2.29 -22.46 9.10
CA ASP A 284 -0.86 -22.28 8.85
C ASP A 284 -0.33 -20.90 9.30
N TYR A 285 -1.22 -19.96 9.68
CA TYR A 285 -0.84 -18.57 9.96
C TYR A 285 0.14 -18.46 11.14
N ALA A 286 -0.15 -19.13 12.24
CA ALA A 286 0.71 -19.13 13.41
C ALA A 286 2.13 -19.60 13.06
N ALA A 287 2.25 -20.73 12.35
CA ALA A 287 3.56 -21.28 11.95
C ALA A 287 4.32 -20.34 11.00
N ALA A 288 3.64 -19.66 10.09
CA ALA A 288 4.27 -18.68 9.21
C ALA A 288 4.82 -17.48 10.00
N LEU A 289 4.05 -16.98 10.97
CA LEU A 289 4.45 -15.88 11.84
C LEU A 289 5.61 -16.25 12.78
N GLU A 290 5.61 -17.46 13.31
CA GLU A 290 6.72 -17.98 14.13
C GLU A 290 8.03 -18.06 13.35
N ARG A 291 7.98 -18.51 12.07
CA ARG A 291 9.19 -18.53 11.22
C ARG A 291 9.79 -17.14 11.05
N LEU A 292 8.95 -16.14 10.81
CA LEU A 292 9.38 -14.74 10.70
C LEU A 292 9.95 -14.24 12.05
N ALA A 293 9.23 -14.45 13.14
CA ALA A 293 9.61 -13.98 14.47
C ALA A 293 10.96 -14.57 14.92
N LYS A 294 11.21 -15.87 14.70
CA LYS A 294 12.51 -16.53 14.97
C LYS A 294 13.69 -15.86 14.27
N ARG A 295 13.44 -15.14 13.16
CA ARG A 295 14.45 -14.42 12.38
C ARG A 295 14.39 -12.90 12.60
N ARG A 296 13.62 -12.46 13.59
CA ARG A 296 13.41 -11.04 13.93
C ARG A 296 12.89 -10.22 12.74
N VAL A 297 12.06 -10.86 11.94
CA VAL A 297 11.27 -10.21 10.88
C VAL A 297 9.86 -9.98 11.42
N TYR A 298 9.38 -8.74 11.35
CA TYR A 298 8.04 -8.40 11.83
C TYR A 298 6.98 -8.71 10.78
N ALA A 299 5.77 -8.97 11.24
CA ALA A 299 4.61 -9.15 10.36
C ALA A 299 3.61 -8.01 10.53
N ILE A 300 3.12 -7.50 9.40
CA ILE A 300 1.92 -6.66 9.30
C ILE A 300 0.85 -7.56 8.69
N THR A 301 -0.21 -7.86 9.44
CA THR A 301 -1.26 -8.79 9.00
C THR A 301 -2.53 -8.02 8.64
N SER A 302 -3.06 -8.24 7.44
CA SER A 302 -4.29 -7.60 6.98
C SER A 302 -5.49 -8.52 7.14
N PHE A 303 -6.56 -7.97 7.71
CA PHE A 303 -7.87 -8.61 7.82
C PHE A 303 -8.95 -7.74 7.18
N ILE A 304 -9.89 -8.39 6.52
CA ILE A 304 -11.04 -7.76 5.88
C ILE A 304 -12.29 -8.26 6.60
N LEU A 305 -13.10 -7.34 7.09
CA LEU A 305 -14.37 -7.63 7.79
C LEU A 305 -15.56 -7.25 6.90
N GLY A 306 -16.72 -7.84 7.17
CA GLY A 306 -17.93 -7.64 6.39
C GLY A 306 -18.04 -8.54 5.15
N MET A 307 -17.31 -9.65 5.14
CA MET A 307 -17.46 -10.72 4.13
C MET A 307 -18.77 -11.47 4.34
N ASP A 308 -19.19 -12.23 3.36
CA ASP A 308 -20.52 -12.87 3.29
C ASP A 308 -20.80 -13.84 4.45
N TYR A 309 -19.78 -14.50 5.02
CA TYR A 309 -19.90 -15.44 6.14
C TYR A 309 -19.49 -14.83 7.49
N ASP A 310 -19.17 -13.54 7.54
CA ASP A 310 -18.90 -12.88 8.83
C ASP A 310 -20.18 -12.73 9.64
N THR A 311 -20.06 -12.95 10.95
CA THR A 311 -21.14 -12.78 11.91
C THR A 311 -20.72 -11.83 13.03
N PRO A 312 -21.65 -11.21 13.77
CA PRO A 312 -21.31 -10.35 14.90
C PRO A 312 -20.30 -11.02 15.85
N GLY A 313 -19.34 -10.25 16.37
CA GLY A 313 -18.23 -10.73 17.18
C GLY A 313 -17.03 -11.26 16.37
N VAL A 314 -17.02 -11.13 15.04
CA VAL A 314 -15.87 -11.55 14.20
C VAL A 314 -14.57 -10.85 14.58
N ALA A 315 -14.63 -9.58 14.97
CA ALA A 315 -13.45 -8.84 15.42
C ALA A 315 -12.88 -9.42 16.72
N GLN A 316 -13.74 -9.74 17.69
CA GLN A 316 -13.29 -10.35 18.95
C GLN A 316 -12.63 -11.71 18.69
N ARG A 317 -13.28 -12.58 17.90
CA ARG A 317 -12.73 -13.91 17.54
C ARG A 317 -11.37 -13.79 16.85
N THR A 318 -11.24 -12.82 15.94
CA THR A 318 -9.98 -12.54 15.25
C THR A 318 -8.88 -12.06 16.20
N LEU A 319 -9.22 -11.16 17.13
CA LEU A 319 -8.27 -10.66 18.11
C LEU A 319 -7.86 -11.73 19.13
N ASP A 320 -8.74 -12.62 19.53
CA ASP A 320 -8.43 -13.72 20.43
C ASP A 320 -7.40 -14.65 19.78
N GLN A 321 -7.56 -14.96 18.50
CA GLN A 321 -6.59 -15.75 17.76
C GLN A 321 -5.24 -15.03 17.58
N ILE A 322 -5.25 -13.74 17.28
CA ILE A 322 -4.02 -12.94 17.12
C ILE A 322 -3.21 -12.89 18.43
N ARG A 323 -3.85 -12.94 19.58
CA ARG A 323 -3.18 -12.93 20.89
C ARG A 323 -2.33 -14.17 21.16
N GLU A 324 -2.65 -15.27 20.49
CA GLU A 324 -1.89 -16.55 20.58
C GLU A 324 -0.66 -16.56 19.65
N TRP A 325 -0.52 -15.56 18.78
CA TRP A 325 0.57 -15.48 17.83
C TRP A 325 1.74 -14.63 18.34
N PRO A 326 2.94 -14.78 17.75
CA PRO A 326 3.99 -13.78 17.93
C PRO A 326 3.46 -12.38 17.63
N PRO A 327 3.96 -11.32 18.28
CA PRO A 327 3.40 -9.99 18.14
C PRO A 327 3.45 -9.49 16.68
N VAL A 328 2.28 -9.15 16.16
CA VAL A 328 2.08 -8.63 14.80
C VAL A 328 1.51 -7.20 14.86
N LEU A 329 1.51 -6.53 13.71
CA LEU A 329 0.76 -5.28 13.50
C LEU A 329 -0.49 -5.58 12.68
N PRO A 330 -1.64 -5.88 13.31
CA PRO A 330 -2.85 -6.18 12.57
C PRO A 330 -3.46 -4.91 11.98
N VAL A 331 -3.89 -5.00 10.72
CA VAL A 331 -4.59 -3.95 9.99
C VAL A 331 -5.97 -4.47 9.63
N PHE A 332 -6.99 -3.68 9.86
CA PHE A 332 -8.36 -4.07 9.59
C PHE A 332 -8.99 -3.15 8.56
N GLY A 333 -9.59 -3.74 7.55
CA GLY A 333 -10.42 -3.05 6.58
C GLY A 333 -11.81 -3.68 6.54
N GLN A 334 -12.71 -3.08 5.79
CA GLN A 334 -13.95 -3.70 5.37
C GLN A 334 -13.83 -4.11 3.91
N ILE A 335 -14.58 -5.14 3.52
CA ILE A 335 -14.63 -5.53 2.11
C ILE A 335 -15.22 -4.39 1.28
N THR A 336 -14.51 -4.00 0.23
CA THR A 336 -14.87 -2.84 -0.59
C THR A 336 -14.94 -3.24 -2.05
N PRO A 337 -16.10 -3.10 -2.71
CA PRO A 337 -16.26 -3.40 -4.12
C PRO A 337 -15.69 -2.25 -4.97
N PHE A 338 -14.43 -2.35 -5.38
CA PHE A 338 -13.82 -1.39 -6.30
C PHE A 338 -14.30 -1.63 -7.74
N PRO A 339 -14.33 -0.59 -8.60
CA PRO A 339 -14.77 -0.75 -9.97
C PRO A 339 -13.92 -1.79 -10.72
N ALA A 340 -14.49 -2.40 -11.74
CA ALA A 340 -13.90 -3.47 -12.55
C ALA A 340 -13.43 -4.73 -11.78
N THR A 341 -13.71 -4.85 -10.48
CA THR A 341 -13.46 -6.10 -9.75
C THR A 341 -14.61 -7.09 -9.91
N PRO A 342 -14.35 -8.40 -9.89
CA PRO A 342 -15.40 -9.41 -9.86
C PRO A 342 -16.39 -9.21 -8.71
N LEU A 343 -15.91 -8.78 -7.54
CA LEU A 343 -16.74 -8.43 -6.38
C LEU A 343 -17.76 -7.33 -6.72
N TYR A 344 -17.34 -6.26 -7.42
CA TYR A 344 -18.23 -5.18 -7.79
C TYR A 344 -19.35 -5.70 -8.71
N ALA A 345 -18.96 -6.45 -9.75
CA ALA A 345 -19.90 -7.02 -10.71
C ALA A 345 -20.90 -7.99 -10.04
N ARG A 346 -20.43 -8.85 -9.14
CA ARG A 346 -21.27 -9.78 -8.40
C ARG A 346 -22.28 -9.04 -7.52
N LEU A 347 -21.83 -8.10 -6.70
CA LEU A 347 -22.70 -7.34 -5.80
C LEU A 347 -23.72 -6.48 -6.56
N GLN A 348 -23.35 -5.97 -7.74
CA GLN A 348 -24.26 -5.26 -8.63
C GLN A 348 -25.33 -6.19 -9.17
N SER A 349 -24.96 -7.36 -9.66
CA SER A 349 -25.92 -8.36 -10.19
C SER A 349 -26.86 -8.91 -9.12
N GLU A 350 -26.41 -9.03 -7.89
CA GLU A 350 -27.20 -9.44 -6.71
C GLU A 350 -28.09 -8.32 -6.15
N GLY A 351 -28.01 -7.09 -6.68
CA GLY A 351 -28.74 -5.93 -6.16
C GLY A 351 -28.27 -5.48 -4.76
N ARG A 352 -27.10 -5.86 -4.34
CA ARG A 352 -26.52 -5.57 -3.02
C ARG A 352 -25.62 -4.33 -3.00
N LEU A 353 -25.26 -3.77 -4.14
CA LEU A 353 -24.43 -2.58 -4.26
C LEU A 353 -25.28 -1.35 -3.95
N THR A 354 -25.14 -0.79 -2.75
CA THR A 354 -25.96 0.33 -2.25
C THR A 354 -25.40 1.70 -2.63
N ARG A 355 -24.10 1.79 -2.94
CA ARG A 355 -23.40 3.02 -3.31
C ARG A 355 -22.49 2.74 -4.52
N PRO A 356 -23.04 2.70 -5.76
CA PRO A 356 -22.30 2.31 -6.96
C PRO A 356 -21.04 3.14 -7.24
N LYS A 357 -21.06 4.43 -6.93
CA LYS A 357 -19.91 5.35 -7.10
C LYS A 357 -19.38 5.85 -5.75
N HIS A 358 -19.26 4.96 -4.77
CA HIS A 358 -18.83 5.28 -3.40
C HIS A 358 -17.44 5.94 -3.32
N TRP A 359 -16.63 5.86 -4.36
CA TRP A 359 -15.33 6.52 -4.44
C TRP A 359 -15.40 8.04 -4.60
N LEU A 360 -16.51 8.60 -5.07
CA LEU A 360 -16.69 10.05 -5.23
C LEU A 360 -16.88 10.77 -3.88
N ASP A 361 -17.41 10.05 -2.88
CA ASP A 361 -17.58 10.52 -1.50
C ASP A 361 -16.95 9.55 -0.50
N PHE A 362 -15.79 8.98 -0.86
CA PHE A 362 -15.13 7.93 -0.11
C PHE A 362 -14.88 8.35 1.35
N THR A 363 -15.51 7.64 2.23
CA THR A 363 -15.28 7.72 3.67
C THR A 363 -14.69 6.39 4.14
N PRO A 364 -13.52 6.39 4.79
CA PRO A 364 -12.95 5.17 5.34
C PRO A 364 -13.98 4.43 6.22
N PHE A 365 -14.08 3.11 6.02
CA PHE A 365 -14.95 2.22 6.80
C PHE A 365 -16.47 2.44 6.63
N GLN A 366 -16.90 3.12 5.56
CA GLN A 366 -18.30 3.17 5.17
C GLN A 366 -18.59 2.09 4.11
N MET A 367 -19.53 1.19 4.42
CA MET A 367 -19.91 0.12 3.49
C MET A 367 -20.54 0.68 2.21
N ALA A 368 -20.21 0.05 1.07
CA ALA A 368 -20.79 0.39 -0.22
C ALA A 368 -21.81 -0.65 -0.70
N HIS A 369 -22.02 -1.70 0.06
CA HIS A 369 -22.95 -2.78 -0.24
C HIS A 369 -23.58 -3.33 1.04
N THR A 370 -24.63 -4.12 0.90
CA THR A 370 -25.28 -4.82 2.01
C THR A 370 -24.61 -6.18 2.22
N PRO A 371 -24.00 -6.46 3.39
CA PRO A 371 -23.50 -7.78 3.76
C PRO A 371 -24.64 -8.81 3.85
N LEU A 372 -24.32 -10.12 3.79
CA LEU A 372 -25.34 -11.17 3.91
C LEU A 372 -25.76 -11.44 5.37
N SER A 373 -24.80 -11.48 6.29
CA SER A 373 -25.02 -11.98 7.66
C SER A 373 -24.89 -10.89 8.73
N MET A 374 -24.64 -9.65 8.34
CA MET A 374 -24.49 -8.51 9.24
C MET A 374 -25.10 -7.26 8.61
N SER A 375 -25.50 -6.30 9.43
CA SER A 375 -25.82 -4.96 8.95
C SER A 375 -24.54 -4.14 8.69
N CYS A 376 -24.64 -3.09 7.87
CA CYS A 376 -23.53 -2.16 7.63
C CYS A 376 -23.00 -1.53 8.93
N SER A 377 -23.89 -1.24 9.89
CA SER A 377 -23.53 -0.66 11.20
C SER A 377 -22.80 -1.66 12.10
N GLU A 378 -23.15 -2.93 12.05
CA GLU A 378 -22.42 -3.98 12.76
C GLU A 378 -21.00 -4.14 12.20
N VAL A 379 -20.82 -4.19 10.87
CA VAL A 379 -19.49 -4.22 10.28
C VAL A 379 -18.64 -3.02 10.70
N GLN A 380 -19.22 -1.81 10.69
CA GLN A 380 -18.52 -0.60 11.14
C GLN A 380 -18.10 -0.71 12.62
N THR A 381 -18.96 -1.27 13.47
CA THR A 381 -18.66 -1.50 14.87
C THR A 381 -17.53 -2.51 15.05
N GLU A 382 -17.56 -3.63 14.31
CA GLU A 382 -16.50 -4.65 14.33
C GLU A 382 -15.15 -4.08 13.92
N VAL A 383 -15.09 -3.32 12.82
CA VAL A 383 -13.84 -2.68 12.37
C VAL A 383 -13.29 -1.72 13.42
N THR A 384 -14.15 -0.86 13.99
CA THR A 384 -13.77 0.08 15.05
C THR A 384 -13.28 -0.65 16.29
N TYR A 385 -13.97 -1.72 16.68
CA TYR A 385 -13.59 -2.57 17.80
C TYR A 385 -12.21 -3.21 17.58
N ALA A 386 -11.99 -3.79 16.41
CA ALA A 386 -10.71 -4.42 16.04
C ALA A 386 -9.54 -3.43 16.15
N TRP A 387 -9.66 -2.25 15.57
CA TRP A 387 -8.63 -1.22 15.64
C TRP A 387 -8.38 -0.71 17.05
N THR A 388 -9.45 -0.43 17.81
CA THR A 388 -9.35 0.10 19.17
C THR A 388 -8.62 -0.87 20.09
N ASN A 389 -8.98 -2.14 20.03
CA ASN A 389 -8.47 -3.16 20.94
C ASN A 389 -7.06 -3.66 20.54
N SER A 390 -6.71 -3.66 19.24
CA SER A 390 -5.37 -4.06 18.79
C SER A 390 -4.27 -3.10 19.23
N TYR A 391 -4.57 -1.81 19.33
CA TYR A 391 -3.61 -0.74 19.60
C TYR A 391 -3.87 0.01 20.91
N SER A 392 -4.66 -0.59 21.81
CA SER A 392 -4.81 -0.05 23.16
C SER A 392 -3.47 -0.07 23.92
N PRO A 393 -3.30 0.77 24.97
CA PRO A 393 -2.10 0.72 25.82
C PRO A 393 -1.85 -0.67 26.40
N GLU A 394 -2.92 -1.41 26.76
CA GLU A 394 -2.82 -2.76 27.27
C GLU A 394 -2.34 -3.75 26.20
N ALA A 395 -2.93 -3.73 25.00
CA ALA A 395 -2.50 -4.59 23.89
C ALA A 395 -1.06 -4.28 23.46
N THR A 396 -0.67 -3.00 23.51
CA THR A 396 0.71 -2.59 23.23
C THR A 396 1.67 -3.12 24.30
N TRP A 397 1.29 -3.04 25.57
CA TRP A 397 2.06 -3.61 26.68
C TRP A 397 2.28 -5.11 26.49
N LYS A 398 1.18 -5.88 26.32
CA LYS A 398 1.24 -7.33 26.15
C LYS A 398 2.13 -7.74 24.96
N ALA A 399 2.03 -7.02 23.84
CA ALA A 399 2.83 -7.31 22.65
C ALA A 399 4.33 -7.04 22.88
N ILE A 400 4.71 -6.03 23.66
CA ILE A 400 6.12 -5.75 23.97
C ILE A 400 6.62 -6.70 25.07
N ASP A 401 5.80 -7.05 26.02
CA ASP A 401 6.12 -8.01 27.08
C ASP A 401 6.37 -9.41 26.55
N SER A 402 5.64 -9.85 25.52
CA SER A 402 5.84 -11.15 24.86
C SER A 402 7.18 -11.28 24.12
N ILE A 403 7.90 -10.19 23.90
CA ILE A 403 9.24 -10.12 23.33
C ILE A 403 10.25 -9.51 24.32
N ALA A 404 10.01 -9.66 25.63
CA ALA A 404 10.86 -9.06 26.67
C ALA A 404 12.32 -9.47 26.57
N ASP A 405 12.59 -10.72 26.16
CA ASP A 405 13.95 -11.29 26.01
C ASP A 405 14.67 -10.84 24.73
N GLU A 406 13.97 -10.15 23.83
CA GLU A 406 14.55 -9.66 22.59
C GLU A 406 15.38 -8.37 22.81
N PRO A 407 16.37 -8.09 21.93
CA PRO A 407 17.18 -6.89 22.04
C PRO A 407 16.35 -5.60 22.07
N VAL A 408 16.80 -4.63 22.87
CA VAL A 408 16.12 -3.32 23.04
C VAL A 408 15.78 -2.64 21.70
N PRO A 409 16.67 -2.58 20.69
CA PRO A 409 16.33 -1.97 19.40
C PRO A 409 15.16 -2.65 18.68
N TYR A 410 15.01 -3.98 18.83
CA TYR A 410 13.91 -4.74 18.28
C TYR A 410 12.60 -4.33 18.96
N LYS A 411 12.56 -4.28 20.29
CA LYS A 411 11.39 -3.86 21.07
C LYS A 411 10.97 -2.42 20.76
N ILE A 412 11.94 -1.50 20.66
CA ILE A 412 11.69 -0.09 20.32
C ILE A 412 11.06 0.01 18.93
N SER A 413 11.60 -0.69 17.94
CA SER A 413 11.06 -0.68 16.57
C SER A 413 9.61 -1.14 16.54
N HIS A 414 9.29 -2.20 17.30
CA HIS A 414 7.92 -2.72 17.39
C HIS A 414 6.97 -1.73 18.07
N LEU A 415 7.42 -1.11 19.18
CA LEU A 415 6.63 -0.09 19.87
C LEU A 415 6.34 1.12 18.97
N LEU A 416 7.37 1.65 18.31
CA LEU A 416 7.20 2.81 17.41
C LEU A 416 6.26 2.49 16.26
N ALA A 417 6.36 1.28 15.69
CA ALA A 417 5.44 0.83 14.65
C ALA A 417 3.99 0.75 15.17
N ARG A 418 3.74 0.21 16.36
CA ARG A 418 2.39 0.18 16.95
C ARG A 418 1.81 1.58 17.18
N LEU A 419 2.61 2.52 17.67
CA LEU A 419 2.17 3.90 17.86
C LEU A 419 1.86 4.57 16.51
N PHE A 420 2.64 4.29 15.47
CA PHE A 420 2.42 4.78 14.12
C PHE A 420 1.11 4.21 13.54
N PHE A 421 0.87 2.89 13.61
CA PHE A 421 -0.34 2.26 13.11
C PHE A 421 -1.60 2.74 13.84
N ARG A 422 -1.52 2.96 15.15
CA ARG A 422 -2.60 3.63 15.88
C ARG A 422 -2.91 5.01 15.29
N GLY A 423 -1.88 5.80 14.92
CA GLY A 423 -2.03 7.11 14.30
C GLY A 423 -2.62 7.11 12.90
N ILE A 424 -2.50 6.00 12.17
CA ILE A 424 -3.15 5.84 10.84
C ILE A 424 -4.67 5.84 10.98
N TYR A 425 -5.20 5.06 11.91
CA TYR A 425 -6.63 4.95 12.13
C TYR A 425 -7.19 6.10 12.97
N PHE A 426 -6.59 6.33 14.15
CA PHE A 426 -6.93 7.43 15.04
C PHE A 426 -6.00 8.60 14.76
N GLN A 427 -6.31 9.41 13.77
CA GLN A 427 -5.43 10.50 13.32
C GLN A 427 -4.94 11.39 14.47
N GLN A 428 -3.64 11.33 14.72
CA GLN A 428 -2.98 12.14 15.75
C GLN A 428 -2.61 13.50 15.13
N LYS A 429 -3.49 14.49 15.30
CA LYS A 429 -3.25 15.87 14.84
C LYS A 429 -2.59 16.68 15.96
N GLY A 430 -1.39 17.17 15.70
CA GLY A 430 -0.67 18.07 16.61
C GLY A 430 0.12 17.37 17.72
N THR A 431 1.02 18.15 18.31
CA THR A 431 1.99 17.69 19.33
C THR A 431 1.30 17.15 20.60
N TRP A 432 0.20 17.77 21.03
CA TRP A 432 -0.53 17.34 22.23
C TRP A 432 -1.13 15.93 22.11
N ALA A 433 -1.66 15.58 20.93
CA ALA A 433 -2.19 14.24 20.69
C ALA A 433 -1.08 13.18 20.79
N TRP A 434 0.10 13.44 20.25
CA TRP A 434 1.26 12.57 20.38
C TRP A 434 1.76 12.46 21.81
N LEU A 435 1.84 13.56 22.56
CA LEU A 435 2.21 13.54 23.99
C LEU A 435 1.23 12.72 24.81
N LYS A 436 -0.06 12.85 24.56
CA LYS A 436 -1.09 12.02 25.21
C LYS A 436 -0.89 10.54 24.90
N LEU A 437 -0.60 10.19 23.65
CA LEU A 437 -0.35 8.81 23.23
C LEU A 437 0.90 8.24 23.94
N VAL A 438 1.98 8.99 24.03
CA VAL A 438 3.20 8.61 24.76
C VAL A 438 2.88 8.42 26.26
N ALA A 439 2.17 9.35 26.88
CA ALA A 439 1.77 9.25 28.28
C ALA A 439 0.90 8.03 28.58
N GLN A 440 -0.02 7.68 27.68
CA GLN A 440 -0.85 6.47 27.80
C GLN A 440 -0.01 5.18 27.75
N ASN A 441 1.11 5.18 27.05
CA ASN A 441 2.01 4.03 26.91
C ASN A 441 3.23 4.10 27.84
N ARG A 442 3.22 4.98 28.87
CA ARG A 442 4.39 5.20 29.75
C ARG A 442 4.92 3.92 30.42
N LYS A 443 4.02 3.01 30.84
CA LYS A 443 4.45 1.73 31.44
C LYS A 443 5.32 0.92 30.50
N THR A 444 4.93 0.80 29.22
CA THR A 444 5.69 0.10 28.19
C THR A 444 7.03 0.78 27.93
N ILE A 445 7.05 2.11 27.86
CA ILE A 445 8.25 2.90 27.56
C ILE A 445 9.28 2.76 28.68
N PHE A 446 8.86 2.81 29.95
CA PHE A 446 9.78 2.69 31.10
C PHE A 446 10.33 1.28 31.31
N ARG A 447 9.77 0.26 30.67
CA ARG A 447 10.21 -1.13 30.77
C ARG A 447 11.09 -1.58 29.59
N LEU A 448 11.25 -0.77 28.56
CA LEU A 448 12.16 -1.03 27.46
C LEU A 448 13.62 -0.97 27.88
#